data_765c073f8c0bcf63d0961f0a1d179e90
#
_entry.id   765c073f8c0bcf63d0961f0a1d179e90
#
_cell.length_a   1.000
_cell.length_b   1.000
_cell.length_c   1.000
_cell.angle_alpha   90.00
_cell.angle_beta   90.00
_cell.angle_gamma   90.00
#
_symmetry.space_group_name_H-M   'P 1'
#
loop_
_entity.id
_entity.type
_entity.pdbx_description
1 polymer ?
#
loop_
_entity_poly.entity_id
_entity_poly.type
_entity_poly.pdbx_seq_one_letter_code
_entity_poly.pdbx_strand_id
1 'polypeptide(L)'
;IRHITAWDDDDRLINKSYSVKKGLLADPNFRAGFAELEKLNLSFDAWLYHPQIDDLTDLAQNFPGTTIILDHCGGPLGLGEYARASTNVFASWKKSIEKLAACRNVRVKLGGLGMRINGYDFHEKHLPPTSDELAKAWFPYFDTCIQAFGPDRCMFESNFPVDKGSY
;
A
#
# COMPACT_ATOMS: atom_id res chain seq x y z
N ILE A 1 4.45 13.45 6.80
CA ILE A 1 3.59 12.87 7.85
C ILE A 1 3.14 11.50 7.38
N ARG A 2 3.13 10.48 8.25
CA ARG A 2 2.58 9.16 7.98
C ARG A 2 1.32 8.94 8.81
N HIS A 3 0.31 8.36 8.21
CA HIS A 3 -0.86 7.87 8.92
C HIS A 3 -1.31 6.51 8.40
N ILE A 4 -1.76 5.66 9.34
CA ILE A 4 -2.28 4.33 9.02
C ILE A 4 -3.79 4.48 8.79
N THR A 5 -4.22 4.23 7.56
CA THR A 5 -5.63 4.21 7.17
C THR A 5 -6.11 2.81 6.79
N ALA A 6 -5.21 1.83 6.90
CA ALA A 6 -5.48 0.42 6.59
C ALA A 6 -6.60 -0.13 7.46
N TRP A 7 -7.68 -0.54 6.83
CA TRP A 7 -8.88 -1.05 7.48
C TRP A 7 -9.46 -2.24 6.70
N ASP A 8 -9.93 -3.24 7.41
CA ASP A 8 -10.67 -4.38 6.87
C ASP A 8 -11.62 -4.93 7.95
N ASP A 9 -12.68 -5.64 7.54
CA ASP A 9 -13.62 -6.29 8.46
C ASP A 9 -13.04 -7.59 9.06
N ASP A 10 -11.99 -8.16 8.50
CA ASP A 10 -11.36 -9.40 8.97
C ASP A 10 -10.47 -9.11 10.18
N ASP A 11 -10.79 -9.73 11.33
CA ASP A 11 -10.04 -9.58 12.58
C ASP A 11 -8.53 -9.89 12.45
N ARG A 12 -8.14 -10.69 11.47
CA ARG A 12 -6.72 -11.01 11.18
C ARG A 12 -5.97 -9.83 10.55
N LEU A 13 -6.70 -8.90 9.95
CA LEU A 13 -6.17 -7.72 9.26
C LEU A 13 -6.32 -6.46 10.12
N ILE A 14 -7.09 -6.51 11.20
CA ILE A 14 -7.24 -5.37 12.12
C ILE A 14 -5.92 -5.12 12.84
N ASN A 15 -5.41 -3.91 12.71
CA ASN A 15 -4.28 -3.47 13.52
C ASN A 15 -4.74 -3.19 14.95
N LYS A 16 -4.40 -4.08 15.87
CA LYS A 16 -4.79 -3.96 17.30
C LYS A 16 -4.15 -2.77 18.03
N SER A 17 -3.10 -2.19 17.45
CA SER A 17 -2.40 -1.04 18.04
C SER A 17 -3.04 0.31 17.65
N TYR A 18 -3.90 0.32 16.63
CA TYR A 18 -4.52 1.54 16.11
C TYR A 18 -5.99 1.29 15.79
N SER A 19 -6.87 2.13 16.33
CA SER A 19 -8.28 2.13 15.95
C SER A 19 -8.46 2.94 14.67
N VAL A 20 -8.54 2.27 13.54
CA VAL A 20 -8.79 2.91 12.25
C VAL A 20 -10.27 2.80 11.91
N LYS A 21 -10.88 3.91 11.50
CA LYS A 21 -12.27 3.92 11.04
C LYS A 21 -12.34 3.52 9.56
N LYS A 22 -13.36 2.74 9.21
CA LYS A 22 -13.75 2.51 7.81
C LYS A 22 -13.96 3.85 7.10
N GLY A 23 -13.39 3.99 5.88
CA GLY A 23 -13.58 5.18 5.08
C GLY A 23 -12.90 6.44 5.61
N LEU A 24 -11.83 6.32 6.42
CA LEU A 24 -11.13 7.46 7.02
C LEU A 24 -10.65 8.47 5.97
N LEU A 25 -10.19 8.03 4.80
CA LEU A 25 -9.74 8.93 3.73
C LEU A 25 -10.85 9.81 3.13
N ALA A 26 -12.11 9.42 3.33
CA ALA A 26 -13.29 10.19 2.94
C ALA A 26 -13.88 11.04 4.09
N ASP A 27 -13.39 10.86 5.32
CA ASP A 27 -13.89 11.59 6.49
C ASP A 27 -13.63 13.11 6.35
N PRO A 28 -14.66 13.97 6.51
CA PRO A 28 -14.50 15.41 6.35
C PRO A 28 -13.49 16.05 7.30
N ASN A 29 -13.40 15.56 8.54
CA ASN A 29 -12.44 16.08 9.53
C ASN A 29 -11.01 15.68 9.17
N PHE A 30 -10.82 14.43 8.69
CA PHE A 30 -9.54 13.99 8.15
C PHE A 30 -9.11 14.88 6.98
N ARG A 31 -9.99 15.13 6.02
CA ARG A 31 -9.72 15.96 4.84
C ARG A 31 -9.46 17.43 5.20
N ALA A 32 -10.14 17.96 6.20
CA ALA A 32 -9.87 19.31 6.70
C ALA A 32 -8.44 19.41 7.27
N GLY A 33 -7.99 18.43 8.05
CA GLY A 33 -6.61 18.35 8.51
C GLY A 33 -5.61 18.08 7.38
N PHE A 34 -5.96 17.25 6.40
CA PHE A 34 -5.13 16.94 5.24
C PHE A 34 -4.84 18.19 4.39
N ALA A 35 -5.82 19.09 4.23
CA ALA A 35 -5.68 20.34 3.51
C ALA A 35 -4.59 21.28 4.08
N GLU A 36 -4.23 21.12 5.36
CA GLU A 36 -3.16 21.93 5.97
C GLU A 36 -1.76 21.48 5.53
N LEU A 37 -1.61 20.24 5.02
CA LEU A 37 -0.30 19.71 4.60
C LEU A 37 0.32 20.50 3.46
N GLU A 38 -0.48 20.90 2.49
CA GLU A 38 -0.02 21.72 1.35
C GLU A 38 0.54 23.07 1.82
N LYS A 39 -0.17 23.74 2.73
CA LYS A 39 0.25 25.03 3.30
C LYS A 39 1.57 24.94 4.06
N LEU A 40 1.82 23.77 4.66
CA LEU A 40 3.03 23.48 5.44
C LEU A 40 4.14 22.85 4.57
N ASN A 41 3.91 22.66 3.27
CA ASN A 41 4.83 21.97 2.36
C ASN A 41 5.24 20.57 2.87
N LEU A 42 4.27 19.82 3.40
CA LEU A 42 4.46 18.48 3.93
C LEU A 42 3.92 17.42 2.96
N SER A 43 4.59 16.28 2.88
CA SER A 43 4.09 15.09 2.20
C SER A 43 3.31 14.18 3.16
N PHE A 44 2.47 13.33 2.58
CA PHE A 44 1.67 12.35 3.29
C PHE A 44 2.02 10.93 2.87
N ASP A 45 2.53 10.10 3.79
CA ASP A 45 2.74 8.68 3.59
C ASP A 45 1.44 7.93 3.93
N ALA A 46 0.83 7.32 2.92
CA ALA A 46 -0.43 6.60 3.02
C ALA A 46 -0.18 5.10 3.22
N TRP A 47 -0.34 4.59 4.43
CA TRP A 47 -0.40 3.16 4.68
C TRP A 47 -1.85 2.69 4.71
N LEU A 48 -2.22 1.85 3.74
CA LEU A 48 -3.56 1.32 3.52
C LEU A 48 -3.51 -0.10 2.95
N TYR A 49 -4.66 -0.77 2.88
CA TYR A 49 -4.82 -2.02 2.14
C TYR A 49 -5.37 -1.75 0.73
N HIS A 50 -5.09 -2.66 -0.20
CA HIS A 50 -5.41 -2.48 -1.61
C HIS A 50 -6.87 -2.13 -1.91
N PRO A 51 -7.90 -2.59 -1.16
CA PRO A 51 -9.27 -2.17 -1.42
C PRO A 51 -9.52 -0.67 -1.24
N GLN A 52 -8.62 0.03 -0.52
CA GLN A 52 -8.74 1.46 -0.21
C GLN A 52 -7.97 2.35 -1.20
N ILE A 53 -7.32 1.79 -2.23
CA ILE A 53 -6.55 2.57 -3.22
C ILE A 53 -7.44 3.55 -3.98
N ASP A 54 -8.70 3.20 -4.24
CA ASP A 54 -9.64 4.09 -4.89
C ASP A 54 -10.02 5.30 -4.01
N ASP A 55 -10.12 5.12 -2.68
CA ASP A 55 -10.32 6.22 -1.73
C ASP A 55 -9.11 7.17 -1.73
N LEU A 56 -7.90 6.61 -1.83
CA LEU A 56 -6.67 7.41 -1.95
C LEU A 56 -6.61 8.16 -3.28
N THR A 57 -7.11 7.55 -4.35
CA THR A 57 -7.20 8.21 -5.66
C THR A 57 -8.11 9.43 -5.59
N ASP A 58 -9.27 9.30 -4.95
CA ASP A 58 -10.18 10.42 -4.73
C ASP A 58 -9.52 11.51 -3.87
N LEU A 59 -8.83 11.14 -2.80
CA LEU A 59 -8.07 12.10 -1.99
C LEU A 59 -7.01 12.84 -2.82
N ALA A 60 -6.22 12.12 -3.63
CA ALA A 60 -5.15 12.69 -4.44
C ALA A 60 -5.69 13.67 -5.50
N GLN A 61 -6.85 13.37 -6.08
CA GLN A 61 -7.50 14.24 -7.05
C GLN A 61 -8.07 15.54 -6.43
N ASN A 62 -8.56 15.44 -5.18
CA ASN A 62 -9.09 16.59 -4.45
C ASN A 62 -7.99 17.49 -3.84
N PHE A 63 -6.76 16.97 -3.66
CA PHE A 63 -5.63 17.69 -3.07
C PHE A 63 -4.38 17.58 -3.95
N PRO A 64 -4.40 18.11 -5.19
CA PRO A 64 -3.31 17.92 -6.15
C PRO A 64 -2.02 18.62 -5.76
N GLY A 65 -2.05 19.58 -4.86
CA GLY A 65 -0.86 20.30 -4.35
C GLY A 65 -0.10 19.54 -3.26
N THR A 66 -0.72 18.51 -2.64
CA THR A 66 -0.05 17.70 -1.61
C THR A 66 0.62 16.49 -2.24
N THR A 67 1.92 16.29 -1.99
CA THR A 67 2.61 15.06 -2.37
C THR A 67 2.15 13.90 -1.49
N ILE A 68 1.65 12.84 -2.13
CA ILE A 68 1.22 11.61 -1.46
C ILE A 68 2.20 10.49 -1.82
N ILE A 69 2.57 9.68 -0.85
CA ILE A 69 3.44 8.53 -1.01
C ILE A 69 2.65 7.28 -0.62
N LEU A 70 2.35 6.43 -1.61
CA LEU A 70 1.71 5.14 -1.37
C LEU A 70 2.73 4.19 -0.75
N ASP A 71 2.52 3.76 0.48
CA ASP A 71 3.39 2.81 1.17
C ASP A 71 3.16 1.37 0.65
N HIS A 72 4.23 0.58 0.59
CA HIS A 72 4.19 -0.88 0.48
C HIS A 72 3.38 -1.40 -0.72
N CYS A 73 3.58 -0.82 -1.90
CA CYS A 73 2.82 -1.16 -3.11
C CYS A 73 1.30 -1.13 -2.92
N GLY A 74 0.80 -0.33 -1.96
CA GLY A 74 -0.64 -0.26 -1.67
C GLY A 74 -1.19 -1.50 -0.97
N GLY A 75 -0.37 -2.22 -0.19
CA GLY A 75 -0.78 -3.28 0.73
C GLY A 75 -1.67 -4.37 0.11
N PRO A 76 -1.20 -5.10 -0.93
CA PRO A 76 -2.00 -6.18 -1.51
C PRO A 76 -2.22 -7.28 -0.47
N LEU A 77 -3.49 -7.62 -0.21
CA LEU A 77 -3.86 -8.61 0.79
C LEU A 77 -3.83 -10.03 0.23
N GLY A 78 -3.31 -10.98 1.03
CA GLY A 78 -3.25 -12.40 0.72
C GLY A 78 -3.78 -13.29 1.85
N LEU A 79 -4.45 -12.72 2.87
CA LEU A 79 -5.06 -13.48 3.97
C LEU A 79 -6.58 -13.52 3.83
N GLY A 80 -7.20 -14.41 4.59
CA GLY A 80 -8.65 -14.48 4.68
C GLY A 80 -9.32 -14.85 3.36
N GLU A 81 -10.30 -14.07 2.99
CA GLU A 81 -10.99 -14.23 1.71
C GLU A 81 -10.07 -13.93 0.51
N TYR A 82 -9.09 -13.03 0.70
CA TYR A 82 -8.13 -12.64 -0.34
C TYR A 82 -7.17 -13.78 -0.73
N ALA A 83 -6.85 -14.69 0.19
CA ALA A 83 -6.01 -15.86 -0.10
C ALA A 83 -6.63 -16.79 -1.16
N ARG A 84 -7.98 -16.92 -1.14
CA ARG A 84 -8.74 -17.77 -2.08
C ARG A 84 -8.97 -17.11 -3.43
N ALA A 85 -8.82 -15.80 -3.48
CA ALA A 85 -9.13 -14.97 -4.64
C ALA A 85 -7.88 -14.30 -5.24
N SER A 86 -6.69 -14.88 -5.08
CA SER A 86 -5.40 -14.24 -5.38
C SER A 86 -5.31 -13.64 -6.80
N THR A 87 -5.82 -14.34 -7.81
CA THR A 87 -5.86 -13.83 -9.20
C THR A 87 -6.75 -12.59 -9.33
N ASN A 88 -7.90 -12.58 -8.65
CA ASN A 88 -8.82 -11.44 -8.65
C ASN A 88 -8.23 -10.28 -7.85
N VAL A 89 -7.54 -10.58 -6.74
CA VAL A 89 -6.84 -9.58 -5.92
C VAL A 89 -5.80 -8.84 -6.76
N PHE A 90 -4.92 -9.57 -7.45
CA PHE A 90 -3.91 -8.95 -8.32
C PHE A 90 -4.55 -8.11 -9.42
N ALA A 91 -5.59 -8.61 -10.08
CA ALA A 91 -6.28 -7.88 -11.16
C ALA A 91 -6.95 -6.59 -10.67
N SER A 92 -7.65 -6.64 -9.53
CA SER A 92 -8.30 -5.46 -8.93
C SER A 92 -7.27 -4.46 -8.42
N TRP A 93 -6.24 -4.93 -7.71
CA TRP A 93 -5.13 -4.12 -7.24
C TRP A 93 -4.44 -3.39 -8.40
N LYS A 94 -4.08 -4.12 -9.48
CA LYS A 94 -3.45 -3.56 -10.66
C LYS A 94 -4.29 -2.42 -11.27
N LYS A 95 -5.59 -2.64 -11.44
CA LYS A 95 -6.52 -1.64 -11.95
C LYS A 95 -6.53 -0.37 -11.09
N SER A 96 -6.56 -0.53 -9.77
CA SER A 96 -6.56 0.61 -8.84
C SER A 96 -5.20 1.34 -8.83
N ILE A 97 -4.08 0.62 -8.94
CA ILE A 97 -2.73 1.20 -9.11
C ILE A 97 -2.64 2.03 -10.39
N GLU A 98 -3.10 1.49 -11.53
CA GLU A 98 -3.09 2.20 -12.81
C GLU A 98 -3.91 3.50 -12.73
N LYS A 99 -5.08 3.46 -12.07
CA LYS A 99 -5.93 4.63 -11.85
C LYS A 99 -5.25 5.66 -10.93
N LEU A 100 -4.65 5.23 -9.82
CA LEU A 100 -3.93 6.10 -8.89
C LEU A 100 -2.72 6.75 -9.55
N ALA A 101 -2.01 6.03 -10.41
CA ALA A 101 -0.83 6.52 -11.13
C ALA A 101 -1.12 7.70 -12.07
N ALA A 102 -2.38 7.90 -12.48
CA ALA A 102 -2.81 9.08 -13.21
C ALA A 102 -2.71 10.38 -12.37
N CYS A 103 -2.70 10.28 -11.04
CA CYS A 103 -2.49 11.40 -10.13
C CYS A 103 -0.99 11.74 -10.05
N ARG A 104 -0.59 12.87 -10.63
CA ARG A 104 0.83 13.25 -10.74
C ARG A 104 1.50 13.58 -9.40
N ASN A 105 0.73 13.91 -8.38
CA ASN A 105 1.17 14.17 -7.02
C ASN A 105 1.41 12.89 -6.20
N VAL A 106 1.22 11.69 -6.78
CA VAL A 106 1.42 10.42 -6.09
C VAL A 106 2.74 9.76 -6.50
N ARG A 107 3.46 9.24 -5.50
CA ARG A 107 4.63 8.37 -5.60
C ARG A 107 4.36 7.05 -4.91
N VAL A 108 5.13 6.01 -5.22
CA VAL A 108 4.95 4.66 -4.64
C VAL A 108 6.25 4.12 -4.08
N LYS A 109 6.17 3.45 -2.94
CA LYS A 109 7.27 2.67 -2.36
C LYS A 109 7.18 1.23 -2.82
N LEU A 110 8.27 0.75 -3.41
CA LEU A 110 8.46 -0.62 -3.87
C LEU A 110 9.08 -1.46 -2.75
N GLY A 111 8.24 -2.07 -1.94
CA GLY A 111 8.62 -2.88 -0.79
C GLY A 111 7.41 -3.28 0.03
N GLY A 112 7.63 -3.79 1.25
CA GLY A 112 6.57 -4.17 2.18
C GLY A 112 5.81 -5.45 1.80
N LEU A 113 6.26 -6.21 0.79
CA LEU A 113 5.60 -7.44 0.36
C LEU A 113 6.00 -8.67 1.21
N GLY A 114 6.93 -8.49 2.14
CA GLY A 114 7.29 -9.52 3.13
C GLY A 114 6.36 -9.57 4.34
N MET A 115 5.42 -8.65 4.47
CA MET A 115 4.47 -8.65 5.59
C MET A 115 3.54 -9.87 5.54
N ARG A 116 3.14 -10.37 6.70
CA ARG A 116 2.21 -11.53 6.83
C ARG A 116 0.91 -11.32 6.08
N ILE A 117 0.40 -10.10 6.04
CA ILE A 117 -0.86 -9.75 5.34
C ILE A 117 -0.84 -10.08 3.85
N ASN A 118 0.34 -10.18 3.23
CA ASN A 118 0.49 -10.48 1.81
C ASN A 118 0.35 -11.98 1.49
N GLY A 119 0.34 -12.88 2.50
CA GLY A 119 0.04 -14.30 2.36
C GLY A 119 1.11 -15.15 1.65
N TYR A 120 2.36 -14.70 1.64
CA TYR A 120 3.46 -15.51 1.07
C TYR A 120 4.01 -16.55 2.05
N ASP A 121 3.75 -16.40 3.36
CA ASP A 121 4.13 -17.30 4.44
C ASP A 121 5.63 -17.65 4.48
N PHE A 122 6.48 -16.77 3.95
CA PHE A 122 7.93 -16.96 3.98
C PHE A 122 8.48 -17.07 5.42
N HIS A 123 7.86 -16.35 6.35
CA HIS A 123 8.21 -16.37 7.78
C HIS A 123 7.90 -17.71 8.48
N GLU A 124 7.12 -18.60 7.86
CA GLU A 124 6.80 -19.93 8.39
C GLU A 124 7.76 -21.02 7.86
N LYS A 125 8.57 -20.68 6.85
CA LYS A 125 9.54 -21.62 6.28
C LYS A 125 10.70 -21.87 7.23
N HIS A 126 11.23 -23.08 7.20
CA HIS A 126 12.41 -23.48 8.00
C HIS A 126 13.68 -22.74 7.58
N LEU A 127 13.82 -22.42 6.32
CA LEU A 127 14.90 -21.61 5.76
C LEU A 127 14.32 -20.34 5.13
N PRO A 128 15.03 -19.20 5.20
CA PRO A 128 14.61 -17.99 4.52
C PRO A 128 14.54 -18.22 3.00
N PRO A 129 13.65 -17.52 2.30
CA PRO A 129 13.55 -17.63 0.86
C PRO A 129 14.81 -17.11 0.19
N THR A 130 15.15 -17.68 -0.95
CA THR A 130 16.22 -17.17 -1.81
C THR A 130 15.79 -15.86 -2.50
N SER A 131 16.77 -15.09 -2.97
CA SER A 131 16.49 -13.87 -3.77
C SER A 131 15.65 -14.17 -5.02
N ASP A 132 15.83 -15.33 -5.65
CA ASP A 132 15.07 -15.75 -6.82
C ASP A 132 13.60 -16.06 -6.46
N GLU A 133 13.35 -16.69 -5.31
CA GLU A 133 11.98 -16.92 -4.81
C GLU A 133 11.28 -15.60 -4.51
N LEU A 134 11.97 -14.66 -3.86
CA LEU A 134 11.44 -13.32 -3.57
C LEU A 134 11.17 -12.55 -4.87
N ALA A 135 12.13 -12.55 -5.79
CA ALA A 135 11.98 -11.90 -7.09
C ALA A 135 10.76 -12.44 -7.85
N LYS A 136 10.61 -13.76 -7.92
CA LYS A 136 9.47 -14.40 -8.58
C LYS A 136 8.13 -14.02 -7.95
N ALA A 137 8.08 -13.91 -6.62
CA ALA A 137 6.86 -13.58 -5.89
C ALA A 137 6.47 -12.09 -6.04
N TRP A 138 7.45 -11.18 -5.97
CA TRP A 138 7.20 -9.74 -5.86
C TRP A 138 7.32 -8.98 -7.18
N PHE A 139 8.05 -9.52 -8.15
CA PHE A 139 8.25 -8.86 -9.46
C PHE A 139 6.96 -8.40 -10.13
N PRO A 140 5.87 -9.18 -10.17
CA PRO A 140 4.64 -8.71 -10.82
C PRO A 140 4.08 -7.41 -10.22
N TYR A 141 4.23 -7.23 -8.92
CA TYR A 141 3.78 -6.02 -8.21
C TYR A 141 4.72 -4.84 -8.47
N PHE A 142 6.02 -5.06 -8.37
CA PHE A 142 7.01 -4.00 -8.62
C PHE A 142 6.98 -3.55 -10.07
N ASP A 143 6.96 -4.49 -11.02
CA ASP A 143 6.90 -4.18 -12.43
C ASP A 143 5.62 -3.38 -12.77
N THR A 144 4.47 -3.81 -12.25
CA THR A 144 3.22 -3.05 -12.44
C THR A 144 3.31 -1.63 -11.91
N CYS A 145 3.87 -1.43 -10.70
CA CYS A 145 4.06 -0.09 -10.15
C CYS A 145 5.01 0.75 -11.01
N ILE A 146 6.14 0.18 -11.45
CA ILE A 146 7.13 0.89 -12.28
C ILE A 146 6.53 1.27 -13.64
N GLN A 147 5.77 0.37 -14.28
CA GLN A 147 5.10 0.65 -15.55
C GLN A 147 4.02 1.73 -15.41
N ALA A 148 3.26 1.71 -14.32
CA ALA A 148 2.18 2.66 -14.09
C ALA A 148 2.66 4.06 -13.68
N PHE A 149 3.57 4.15 -12.71
CA PHE A 149 4.05 5.43 -12.17
C PHE A 149 5.24 6.01 -12.94
N GLY A 150 6.02 5.17 -13.61
CA GLY A 150 7.35 5.52 -14.11
C GLY A 150 8.41 5.50 -13.00
N PRO A 151 9.70 5.27 -13.36
CA PRO A 151 10.77 5.11 -12.37
C PRO A 151 10.96 6.34 -11.48
N ASP A 152 10.72 7.54 -12.01
CA ASP A 152 10.90 8.81 -11.28
C ASP A 152 9.92 9.00 -10.11
N ARG A 153 8.83 8.23 -10.08
CA ARG A 153 7.82 8.26 -9.01
C ARG A 153 7.82 6.99 -8.17
N CYS A 154 8.81 6.11 -8.36
CA CYS A 154 9.01 4.90 -7.59
C CYS A 154 10.21 5.08 -6.66
N MET A 155 10.15 4.54 -5.45
CA MET A 155 11.27 4.51 -4.52
C MET A 155 11.39 3.14 -3.87
N PHE A 156 12.62 2.68 -3.67
CA PHE A 156 12.90 1.46 -2.93
C PHE A 156 12.59 1.65 -1.45
N GLU A 157 12.09 0.59 -0.82
CA GLU A 157 12.05 0.48 0.64
C GLU A 157 12.36 -0.95 1.09
N SER A 158 13.03 -1.09 2.23
CA SER A 158 13.27 -2.38 2.87
C SER A 158 12.12 -2.81 3.79
N ASN A 159 11.29 -1.87 4.20
CA ASN A 159 10.30 -2.03 5.27
C ASN A 159 10.88 -2.65 6.55
N PHE A 160 12.18 -2.39 6.80
CA PHE A 160 12.86 -2.84 8.03
C PHE A 160 12.27 -2.12 9.25
N PRO A 161 12.03 -2.81 10.38
CA PRO A 161 12.32 -4.24 10.62
C PRO A 161 11.15 -5.20 10.33
N VAL A 162 10.03 -4.71 9.79
CA VAL A 162 8.77 -5.48 9.69
C VAL A 162 8.93 -6.69 8.78
N ASP A 163 9.55 -6.52 7.62
CA ASP A 163 9.73 -7.60 6.64
C ASP A 163 10.90 -8.55 6.98
N LYS A 164 11.74 -8.20 7.98
CA LYS A 164 12.90 -9.03 8.39
C LYS A 164 12.54 -10.46 8.74
N GLY A 165 11.32 -10.73 9.20
CA GLY A 165 10.85 -12.07 9.49
C GLY A 165 10.58 -12.94 8.26
N SER A 166 10.60 -12.38 7.07
CA SER A 166 10.26 -13.04 5.81
C SER A 166 11.46 -13.27 4.88
N TYR A 167 12.65 -12.74 5.25
CA TYR A 167 13.91 -12.96 4.50
C TYR A 167 15.14 -12.72 5.36
#